data_7846a634ae86f585514c8d252134c64e
#
_entry.id   7846a634ae86f585514c8d252134c64e
#
_cell.length_a   1.000
_cell.length_b   1.000
_cell.length_c   1.000
_cell.angle_alpha   90.00
_cell.angle_beta   90.00
_cell.angle_gamma   90.00
#
_symmetry.space_group_name_H-M   'P 1'
#
loop_
_entity.id
_entity.type
_entity.pdbx_description
1 polymer ?
#
loop_
_entity_poly.entity_id
_entity_poly.type
_entity_poly.pdbx_seq_one_letter_code
_entity_poly.pdbx_strand_id
1 'polypeptide(L)'
;MADDFRYHIDHHGSLVRPPELLAARAGGDPGALAAAEEQAVIAAVHLQRRLTLSAVGDGQFRREHFESVVYDHVDGFQPAAGSQLLADAAGIRPARRRTAPADPHPRGRLAEAEAVTVLASVQRPVFVALPSPGYLAAAGSALADSAAVDAVRARGEALAAILRGEIEALASEGVAYVALGNPLYPPLLTVAGRERLAASIDIDAVLAAMVEADRTVARGLQVPEEFRLGLDLTDSGPIPTTGRGYDHAALDTLLDETPFHRLCADFPADPAPRLPVERIKPGLVVSLGVVDVSTAELETVEALLERLDPIFERRGEDDVAIATNGGFAASADSPLMSEEEQRAKLRLVETVARYYWGNEI
;
A
#
# COMPACT_ATOMS: atom_id res chain seq x y z
N MET A 1 -20.97 -18.41 8.45
CA MET A 1 -19.72 -19.06 8.88
C MET A 1 -18.78 -17.96 9.27
N ALA A 2 -18.11 -18.05 10.40
CA ALA A 2 -17.11 -17.09 10.77
C ALA A 2 -16.03 -17.08 9.69
N ASP A 3 -15.56 -15.90 9.37
CA ASP A 3 -14.60 -15.66 8.34
C ASP A 3 -13.25 -16.27 8.77
N ASP A 4 -12.92 -17.45 8.26
CA ASP A 4 -11.64 -18.13 8.53
C ASP A 4 -10.45 -17.42 7.86
N PHE A 5 -10.69 -16.24 7.27
CA PHE A 5 -9.70 -15.47 6.55
C PHE A 5 -8.89 -14.59 7.52
N ARG A 6 -7.99 -15.23 8.23
CA ARG A 6 -7.12 -14.57 9.21
C ARG A 6 -5.80 -14.19 8.55
N TYR A 7 -5.70 -12.94 8.11
CA TYR A 7 -4.43 -12.36 7.68
C TYR A 7 -3.76 -11.68 8.87
N HIS A 8 -2.89 -12.42 9.55
CA HIS A 8 -2.15 -11.90 10.70
C HIS A 8 -0.84 -11.25 10.34
N ILE A 9 -0.20 -11.70 9.25
CA ILE A 9 1.06 -11.16 8.75
C ILE A 9 0.82 -10.59 7.37
N ASP A 10 0.89 -9.27 7.25
CA ASP A 10 0.78 -8.57 5.99
C ASP A 10 2.14 -8.12 5.46
N HIS A 11 2.23 -8.02 4.15
CA HIS A 11 3.26 -7.26 3.45
C HIS A 11 2.71 -6.83 2.10
N HIS A 12 2.35 -5.56 1.96
CA HIS A 12 1.68 -5.02 0.77
C HIS A 12 2.67 -4.32 -0.18
N GLY A 13 3.87 -4.08 0.28
CA GLY A 13 4.90 -3.35 -0.45
C GLY A 13 5.72 -4.22 -1.42
N SER A 14 6.62 -3.55 -2.12
CA SER A 14 7.57 -4.17 -3.03
C SER A 14 8.65 -4.94 -2.29
N LEU A 15 9.15 -6.00 -2.90
CA LEU A 15 10.36 -6.70 -2.48
C LEU A 15 11.60 -6.16 -3.22
N VAL A 16 12.79 -6.40 -2.66
CA VAL A 16 14.06 -6.09 -3.30
C VAL A 16 14.24 -6.98 -4.53
N ARG A 17 14.51 -6.37 -5.68
CA ARG A 17 14.69 -7.09 -6.92
C ARG A 17 16.03 -7.82 -6.94
N PRO A 18 16.05 -9.13 -7.30
CA PRO A 18 17.28 -9.88 -7.42
C PRO A 18 18.23 -9.30 -8.46
N PRO A 19 19.56 -9.40 -8.27
CA PRO A 19 20.54 -8.89 -9.23
C PRO A 19 20.38 -9.44 -10.65
N GLU A 20 19.95 -10.69 -10.80
CA GLU A 20 19.72 -11.35 -12.08
C GLU A 20 18.56 -10.68 -12.85
N LEU A 21 17.51 -10.29 -12.14
CA LEU A 21 16.38 -9.55 -12.73
C LEU A 21 16.83 -8.16 -13.20
N LEU A 22 17.62 -7.45 -12.37
CA LEU A 22 18.14 -6.13 -12.74
C LEU A 22 19.08 -6.21 -13.94
N ALA A 23 19.92 -7.25 -14.00
CA ALA A 23 20.81 -7.49 -15.15
C ALA A 23 20.02 -7.82 -16.44
N ALA A 24 18.97 -8.65 -16.35
CA ALA A 24 18.11 -8.96 -17.49
C ALA A 24 17.39 -7.70 -18.01
N ARG A 25 16.90 -6.84 -17.10
CA ARG A 25 16.25 -5.57 -17.45
C ARG A 25 17.23 -4.61 -18.17
N ALA A 26 18.45 -4.50 -17.67
CA ALA A 26 19.51 -3.70 -18.31
C ALA A 26 19.96 -4.26 -19.65
N GLY A 27 19.87 -5.56 -19.87
CA GLY A 27 20.24 -6.24 -21.11
C GLY A 27 19.33 -5.98 -22.29
N GLY A 28 18.08 -5.54 -22.07
CA GLY A 28 17.14 -5.11 -23.11
C GLY A 28 16.57 -6.24 -23.99
N ASP A 29 16.81 -7.52 -23.66
CA ASP A 29 16.16 -8.66 -24.32
C ASP A 29 14.82 -8.96 -23.64
N PRO A 30 13.67 -8.79 -24.32
CA PRO A 30 12.36 -9.03 -23.71
C PRO A 30 12.14 -10.48 -23.26
N GLY A 31 12.71 -11.46 -23.99
CA GLY A 31 12.58 -12.87 -23.62
C GLY A 31 13.37 -13.22 -22.37
N ALA A 32 14.60 -12.74 -22.27
CA ALA A 32 15.43 -12.90 -21.07
C ALA A 32 14.82 -12.19 -19.87
N LEU A 33 14.26 -10.99 -20.06
CA LEU A 33 13.57 -10.26 -19.00
C LEU A 33 12.35 -11.02 -18.48
N ALA A 34 11.46 -11.48 -19.38
CA ALA A 34 10.26 -12.23 -18.98
C ALA A 34 10.62 -13.50 -18.19
N ALA A 35 11.65 -14.25 -18.62
CA ALA A 35 12.11 -15.43 -17.90
C ALA A 35 12.70 -15.09 -16.52
N ALA A 36 13.46 -14.00 -16.40
CA ALA A 36 14.02 -13.54 -15.13
C ALA A 36 12.93 -13.07 -14.17
N GLU A 37 11.90 -12.37 -14.66
CA GLU A 37 10.75 -11.93 -13.86
C GLU A 37 9.98 -13.13 -13.31
N GLU A 38 9.67 -14.12 -14.15
CA GLU A 38 8.96 -15.33 -13.71
C GLU A 38 9.74 -16.07 -12.62
N GLN A 39 11.05 -16.27 -12.80
CA GLN A 39 11.90 -16.92 -11.80
C GLN A 39 11.98 -16.12 -10.49
N ALA A 40 12.10 -14.80 -10.57
CA ALA A 40 12.13 -13.93 -9.41
C ALA A 40 10.80 -13.97 -8.64
N VAL A 41 9.67 -13.93 -9.33
CA VAL A 41 8.32 -14.04 -8.71
C VAL A 41 8.15 -15.38 -8.00
N ILE A 42 8.53 -16.51 -8.64
CA ILE A 42 8.47 -17.84 -8.03
C ILE A 42 9.33 -17.89 -6.75
N ALA A 43 10.54 -17.35 -6.81
CA ALA A 43 11.42 -17.29 -5.64
C ALA A 43 10.84 -16.43 -4.51
N ALA A 44 10.23 -15.29 -4.84
CA ALA A 44 9.55 -14.41 -3.88
C ALA A 44 8.35 -15.10 -3.23
N VAL A 45 7.51 -15.80 -3.99
CA VAL A 45 6.39 -16.61 -3.47
C VAL A 45 6.89 -17.66 -2.48
N HIS A 46 7.98 -18.37 -2.82
CA HIS A 46 8.58 -19.35 -1.92
C HIS A 46 9.15 -18.73 -0.65
N LEU A 47 9.75 -17.54 -0.73
CA LEU A 47 10.21 -16.79 0.45
C LEU A 47 9.05 -16.42 1.37
N GLN A 48 8.01 -15.78 0.82
CA GLN A 48 6.84 -15.35 1.55
C GLN A 48 6.13 -16.52 2.23
N ARG A 49 5.99 -17.66 1.56
CA ARG A 49 5.45 -18.89 2.15
C ARG A 49 6.27 -19.41 3.32
N ARG A 50 7.61 -19.41 3.22
CA ARG A 50 8.50 -19.85 4.31
C ARG A 50 8.44 -18.94 5.52
N LEU A 51 8.13 -17.66 5.31
CA LEU A 51 7.94 -16.65 6.35
C LEU A 51 6.48 -16.54 6.79
N THR A 52 5.64 -17.48 6.36
CA THR A 52 4.22 -17.60 6.77
C THR A 52 3.40 -16.35 6.54
N LEU A 53 3.76 -15.50 5.54
CA LEU A 53 2.92 -14.38 5.16
C LEU A 53 1.50 -14.89 4.82
N SER A 54 0.49 -14.22 5.33
CA SER A 54 -0.89 -14.66 5.25
C SER A 54 -1.42 -14.62 3.81
N ALA A 55 -1.04 -13.61 3.03
CA ALA A 55 -1.25 -13.54 1.60
C ALA A 55 0.08 -13.31 0.89
N VAL A 56 0.24 -13.80 -0.32
CA VAL A 56 1.47 -13.70 -1.09
C VAL A 56 1.27 -12.92 -2.39
N GLY A 57 2.23 -12.09 -2.74
CA GLY A 57 2.25 -11.29 -3.96
C GLY A 57 3.49 -11.55 -4.80
N ASP A 58 3.57 -10.91 -5.97
CA ASP A 58 4.66 -11.03 -6.94
C ASP A 58 5.93 -10.24 -6.56
N GLY A 59 5.90 -9.50 -5.44
CA GLY A 59 6.98 -8.61 -5.02
C GLY A 59 7.07 -7.32 -5.83
N GLN A 60 6.13 -7.06 -6.74
CA GLN A 60 6.09 -5.93 -7.69
C GLN A 60 7.30 -5.92 -8.63
N PHE A 61 7.82 -7.09 -8.97
CA PHE A 61 9.06 -7.22 -9.73
C PHE A 61 8.94 -6.78 -11.20
N ARG A 62 7.73 -6.77 -11.77
CA ARG A 62 7.48 -6.28 -13.12
C ARG A 62 7.40 -4.77 -13.22
N ARG A 63 7.25 -4.06 -12.10
CA ARG A 63 7.11 -2.61 -12.05
C ARG A 63 8.47 -1.90 -11.95
N GLU A 64 8.59 -0.77 -12.61
CA GLU A 64 9.69 0.18 -12.36
C GLU A 64 9.46 0.95 -11.07
N HIS A 65 8.21 1.44 -10.89
CA HIS A 65 7.73 2.11 -9.68
C HIS A 65 6.39 1.48 -9.26
N PHE A 66 5.97 1.73 -8.05
CA PHE A 66 4.67 1.26 -7.55
C PHE A 66 3.51 1.60 -8.50
N GLU A 67 3.53 2.80 -9.06
CA GLU A 67 2.50 3.33 -9.95
C GLU A 67 2.54 2.76 -11.37
N SER A 68 3.61 2.11 -11.78
CA SER A 68 3.80 1.60 -13.16
C SER A 68 2.69 0.66 -13.59
N VAL A 69 2.11 -0.09 -12.66
CA VAL A 69 0.95 -0.96 -12.92
C VAL A 69 -0.25 -0.22 -13.54
N VAL A 70 -0.37 1.09 -13.30
CA VAL A 70 -1.39 1.94 -13.91
C VAL A 70 -0.79 2.80 -15.01
N TYR A 71 0.35 3.43 -14.78
CA TYR A 71 0.96 4.33 -15.76
C TYR A 71 1.32 3.67 -17.09
N ASP A 72 1.68 2.39 -17.05
CA ASP A 72 2.06 1.63 -18.23
C ASP A 72 0.85 1.02 -18.96
N HIS A 73 -0.35 1.04 -18.34
CA HIS A 73 -1.55 0.41 -18.87
C HIS A 73 -2.73 1.38 -19.08
N VAL A 74 -2.60 2.64 -18.70
CA VAL A 74 -3.63 3.67 -18.89
C VAL A 74 -3.03 4.85 -19.62
N ASP A 75 -3.67 5.24 -20.74
CA ASP A 75 -3.20 6.36 -21.56
C ASP A 75 -3.43 7.72 -20.91
N GLY A 76 -2.59 8.66 -21.26
CA GLY A 76 -2.78 10.08 -20.97
C GLY A 76 -2.06 10.61 -19.74
N PHE A 77 -1.44 9.78 -18.90
CA PHE A 77 -0.61 10.24 -17.80
C PHE A 77 0.61 11.03 -18.32
N GLN A 78 0.85 12.21 -17.76
CA GLN A 78 1.96 13.09 -18.12
C GLN A 78 2.88 13.33 -16.92
N PRO A 79 4.20 13.49 -17.10
CA PRO A 79 5.07 13.93 -16.03
C PRO A 79 4.50 15.16 -15.33
N ALA A 80 4.48 15.17 -13.99
CA ALA A 80 3.99 16.31 -13.24
C ALA A 80 4.88 17.53 -13.44
N ALA A 81 4.27 18.71 -13.57
CA ALA A 81 4.97 19.98 -13.74
C ALA A 81 4.74 20.90 -12.53
N GLY A 82 5.73 21.70 -12.19
CA GLY A 82 5.66 22.64 -11.08
C GLY A 82 5.79 21.97 -9.71
N SER A 83 5.31 22.65 -8.67
CA SER A 83 5.37 22.18 -7.28
C SER A 83 4.19 21.27 -6.96
N GLN A 84 4.45 20.14 -6.31
CA GLN A 84 3.44 19.20 -5.77
C GLN A 84 3.64 19.08 -4.26
N LEU A 85 3.24 20.11 -3.51
CA LEU A 85 3.51 20.24 -2.07
C LEU A 85 3.04 19.04 -1.24
N LEU A 86 1.89 18.46 -1.59
CA LEU A 86 1.39 17.26 -0.90
C LEU A 86 2.29 16.04 -1.16
N ALA A 87 2.69 15.82 -2.42
CA ALA A 87 3.59 14.74 -2.77
C ALA A 87 4.99 14.94 -2.17
N ASP A 88 5.48 16.20 -2.09
CA ASP A 88 6.71 16.53 -1.38
C ASP A 88 6.60 16.22 0.12
N ALA A 89 5.47 16.57 0.74
CA ALA A 89 5.22 16.32 2.15
C ALA A 89 5.12 14.81 2.47
N ALA A 90 4.66 14.01 1.50
CA ALA A 90 4.59 12.55 1.59
C ALA A 90 5.91 11.85 1.20
N GLY A 91 6.93 12.59 0.78
CA GLY A 91 8.21 12.00 0.37
C GLY A 91 8.20 11.31 -0.98
N ILE A 92 7.15 11.47 -1.79
CA ILE A 92 7.06 10.85 -3.12
C ILE A 92 8.08 11.47 -4.05
N ARG A 93 8.97 10.65 -4.63
CA ARG A 93 10.00 11.13 -5.55
C ARG A 93 9.42 11.70 -6.85
N PRO A 94 10.02 12.75 -7.45
CA PRO A 94 9.51 13.38 -8.67
C PRO A 94 9.28 12.39 -9.83
N ALA A 95 10.14 11.39 -10.01
CA ALA A 95 10.02 10.38 -11.06
C ALA A 95 8.72 9.56 -10.99
N ARG A 96 8.13 9.44 -9.79
CA ARG A 96 6.87 8.72 -9.53
C ARG A 96 5.63 9.58 -9.74
N ARG A 97 5.77 10.89 -9.97
CA ARG A 97 4.64 11.84 -10.01
C ARG A 97 4.20 12.07 -11.45
N ARG A 98 2.96 11.73 -11.74
CA ARG A 98 2.33 12.04 -13.03
C ARG A 98 0.99 12.73 -12.82
N THR A 99 0.68 13.67 -13.70
CA THR A 99 -0.64 14.29 -13.77
C THR A 99 -1.59 13.31 -14.45
N ALA A 100 -2.67 12.94 -13.76
CA ALA A 100 -3.69 12.06 -14.31
C ALA A 100 -4.46 12.73 -15.46
N PRO A 101 -4.83 12.00 -16.51
CA PRO A 101 -5.68 12.51 -17.58
C PRO A 101 -7.09 12.81 -17.09
N ALA A 102 -7.78 13.72 -17.80
CA ALA A 102 -9.20 13.99 -17.54
C ALA A 102 -10.10 12.82 -17.99
N ASP A 103 -9.68 12.12 -19.03
CA ASP A 103 -10.38 10.97 -19.62
C ASP A 103 -9.38 9.81 -19.77
N PRO A 104 -9.21 8.99 -18.72
CA PRO A 104 -8.28 7.88 -18.73
C PRO A 104 -8.82 6.70 -19.54
N HIS A 105 -8.00 6.14 -20.42
CA HIS A 105 -8.33 4.97 -21.24
C HIS A 105 -7.41 3.80 -20.94
N PRO A 106 -7.90 2.66 -20.42
CA PRO A 106 -7.09 1.47 -20.20
C PRO A 106 -6.74 0.81 -21.53
N ARG A 107 -5.49 0.35 -21.66
CA ARG A 107 -4.98 -0.43 -22.80
C ARG A 107 -5.07 -1.94 -22.57
N GLY A 108 -5.85 -2.39 -21.63
CA GLY A 108 -6.02 -3.79 -21.23
C GLY A 108 -6.07 -3.92 -19.72
N ARG A 109 -5.73 -5.11 -19.24
CA ARG A 109 -5.65 -5.44 -17.82
C ARG A 109 -4.44 -4.73 -17.19
N LEU A 110 -4.56 -4.37 -15.91
CA LEU A 110 -3.50 -3.65 -15.19
C LEU A 110 -2.49 -4.62 -14.56
N ALA A 111 -2.98 -5.61 -13.80
CA ALA A 111 -2.16 -6.47 -12.96
C ALA A 111 -2.29 -7.98 -13.27
N GLU A 112 -2.90 -8.36 -14.41
CA GLU A 112 -3.07 -9.74 -14.81
C GLU A 112 -1.77 -10.54 -14.81
N ALA A 113 -0.71 -10.00 -15.42
CA ALA A 113 0.58 -10.66 -15.50
C ALA A 113 1.24 -10.88 -14.12
N GLU A 114 0.94 -10.01 -13.15
CA GLU A 114 1.42 -10.16 -11.77
C GLU A 114 0.67 -11.28 -11.05
N ALA A 115 -0.65 -11.31 -11.18
CA ALA A 115 -1.51 -12.29 -10.51
C ALA A 115 -1.34 -13.71 -11.06
N VAL A 116 -1.28 -13.89 -12.37
CA VAL A 116 -1.23 -15.20 -13.05
C VAL A 116 -0.07 -16.06 -12.56
N THR A 117 1.15 -15.51 -12.48
CA THR A 117 2.33 -16.26 -12.04
C THR A 117 2.21 -16.69 -10.58
N VAL A 118 1.68 -15.82 -9.72
CA VAL A 118 1.51 -16.13 -8.29
C VAL A 118 0.42 -17.18 -8.09
N LEU A 119 -0.74 -17.01 -8.72
CA LEU A 119 -1.86 -17.97 -8.67
C LEU A 119 -1.46 -19.38 -9.14
N ALA A 120 -0.63 -19.45 -10.18
CA ALA A 120 -0.11 -20.74 -10.68
C ALA A 120 0.93 -21.37 -9.73
N SER A 121 1.55 -20.58 -8.86
CA SER A 121 2.71 -21.02 -8.02
C SER A 121 2.31 -21.44 -6.60
N VAL A 122 1.09 -21.13 -6.13
CA VAL A 122 0.72 -21.33 -4.73
C VAL A 122 -0.77 -21.60 -4.52
N GLN A 123 -1.09 -22.36 -3.46
CA GLN A 123 -2.46 -22.56 -2.97
C GLN A 123 -2.74 -21.75 -1.69
N ARG A 124 -2.10 -20.61 -1.54
CA ARG A 124 -2.35 -19.65 -0.46
C ARG A 124 -3.12 -18.46 -1.02
N PRO A 125 -3.76 -17.67 -0.16
CA PRO A 125 -4.36 -16.40 -0.60
C PRO A 125 -3.35 -15.55 -1.37
N VAL A 126 -3.77 -15.05 -2.52
CA VAL A 126 -2.96 -14.16 -3.37
C VAL A 126 -3.45 -12.73 -3.18
N PHE A 127 -2.51 -11.80 -3.01
CA PHE A 127 -2.83 -10.40 -2.96
C PHE A 127 -2.17 -9.61 -4.10
N VAL A 128 -2.79 -8.49 -4.45
CA VAL A 128 -2.25 -7.50 -5.39
C VAL A 128 -2.36 -6.11 -4.76
N ALA A 129 -1.27 -5.35 -4.77
CA ALA A 129 -1.28 -3.94 -4.37
C ALA A 129 -1.46 -3.05 -5.60
N LEU A 130 -2.43 -2.13 -5.55
CA LEU A 130 -2.70 -1.14 -6.59
C LEU A 130 -2.62 0.27 -6.01
N PRO A 131 -2.12 1.26 -6.76
CA PRO A 131 -2.25 2.66 -6.34
C PRO A 131 -3.73 3.06 -6.33
N SER A 132 -4.16 3.79 -5.30
CA SER A 132 -5.54 4.22 -5.19
C SER A 132 -5.90 5.32 -6.20
N PRO A 133 -7.16 5.46 -6.60
CA PRO A 133 -7.57 6.51 -7.55
C PRO A 133 -7.36 7.91 -6.97
N GLY A 134 -7.58 8.12 -5.67
CA GLY A 134 -7.30 9.38 -4.99
C GLY A 134 -5.82 9.76 -5.04
N TYR A 135 -4.94 8.79 -4.80
CA TYR A 135 -3.50 8.96 -4.96
C TYR A 135 -3.12 9.35 -6.40
N LEU A 136 -3.54 8.55 -7.37
CA LEU A 136 -3.21 8.77 -8.78
C LEU A 136 -3.70 10.13 -9.29
N ALA A 137 -4.86 10.59 -8.83
CA ALA A 137 -5.44 11.88 -9.23
C ALA A 137 -4.69 13.08 -8.60
N ALA A 138 -4.19 12.93 -7.37
CA ALA A 138 -3.60 14.01 -6.59
C ALA A 138 -2.08 14.12 -6.72
N ALA A 139 -1.35 13.02 -6.91
CA ALA A 139 0.12 12.96 -6.80
C ALA A 139 0.86 13.92 -7.75
N GLY A 140 0.32 14.20 -8.93
CA GLY A 140 0.88 15.14 -9.90
C GLY A 140 0.19 16.50 -9.95
N SER A 141 -0.70 16.81 -8.99
CA SER A 141 -1.45 18.07 -8.93
C SER A 141 -0.79 19.08 -8.00
N ALA A 142 -0.81 20.35 -8.39
CA ALA A 142 -0.33 21.45 -7.54
C ALA A 142 -1.30 21.75 -6.37
N LEU A 143 -2.59 21.42 -6.52
CA LEU A 143 -3.66 21.61 -5.51
C LEU A 143 -3.81 23.08 -5.05
N ALA A 144 -3.51 24.03 -5.94
CA ALA A 144 -3.36 25.43 -5.60
C ALA A 144 -4.69 26.16 -5.38
N ASP A 145 -5.79 25.63 -5.91
CA ASP A 145 -7.11 26.25 -5.87
C ASP A 145 -8.26 25.20 -5.92
N SER A 146 -9.50 25.65 -5.78
CA SER A 146 -10.67 24.79 -5.82
C SER A 146 -10.85 24.06 -7.16
N ALA A 147 -10.46 24.67 -8.28
CA ALA A 147 -10.55 24.04 -9.60
C ALA A 147 -9.58 22.84 -9.71
N ALA A 148 -8.41 22.95 -9.10
CA ALA A 148 -7.47 21.84 -9.02
C ALA A 148 -8.02 20.69 -8.16
N VAL A 149 -8.70 20.98 -7.04
CA VAL A 149 -9.38 19.99 -6.18
C VAL A 149 -10.54 19.32 -6.90
N ASP A 150 -11.36 20.09 -7.63
CA ASP A 150 -12.46 19.53 -8.44
C ASP A 150 -11.91 18.63 -9.57
N ALA A 151 -10.78 18.99 -10.16
CA ALA A 151 -10.10 18.15 -11.13
C ALA A 151 -9.59 16.84 -10.52
N VAL A 152 -9.09 16.84 -9.28
CA VAL A 152 -8.72 15.62 -8.53
C VAL A 152 -9.94 14.73 -8.33
N ARG A 153 -11.08 15.30 -7.92
CA ARG A 153 -12.34 14.54 -7.73
C ARG A 153 -12.79 13.88 -9.04
N ALA A 154 -12.87 14.63 -10.12
CA ALA A 154 -13.32 14.11 -11.42
C ALA A 154 -12.38 13.03 -11.99
N ARG A 155 -11.06 13.24 -11.93
CA ARG A 155 -10.06 12.26 -12.36
C ARG A 155 -10.06 11.02 -11.49
N GLY A 156 -10.21 11.21 -10.17
CA GLY A 156 -10.30 10.11 -9.21
C GLY A 156 -11.52 9.21 -9.48
N GLU A 157 -12.68 9.79 -9.79
CA GLU A 157 -13.88 9.03 -10.16
C GLU A 157 -13.67 8.23 -11.46
N ALA A 158 -13.08 8.84 -12.49
CA ALA A 158 -12.77 8.14 -13.74
C ALA A 158 -11.78 6.99 -13.55
N LEU A 159 -10.72 7.19 -12.77
CA LEU A 159 -9.75 6.15 -12.42
C LEU A 159 -10.35 5.05 -11.55
N ALA A 160 -11.27 5.41 -10.63
CA ALA A 160 -11.96 4.44 -9.78
C ALA A 160 -12.78 3.41 -10.60
N ALA A 161 -13.36 3.81 -11.73
CA ALA A 161 -14.07 2.90 -12.61
C ALA A 161 -13.12 1.86 -13.24
N ILE A 162 -11.94 2.29 -13.67
CA ILE A 162 -10.90 1.40 -14.24
C ILE A 162 -10.38 0.42 -13.18
N LEU A 163 -10.04 0.92 -11.99
CA LEU A 163 -9.53 0.10 -10.90
C LEU A 163 -10.58 -0.89 -10.40
N ARG A 164 -11.86 -0.51 -10.34
CA ARG A 164 -12.95 -1.43 -10.01
C ARG A 164 -13.01 -2.59 -10.99
N GLY A 165 -12.99 -2.32 -12.30
CA GLY A 165 -13.00 -3.37 -13.32
C GLY A 165 -11.81 -4.33 -13.20
N GLU A 166 -10.62 -3.81 -12.88
CA GLU A 166 -9.44 -4.64 -12.62
C GLU A 166 -9.59 -5.49 -11.36
N ILE A 167 -10.09 -4.91 -10.25
CA ILE A 167 -10.32 -5.64 -9.01
C ILE A 167 -11.33 -6.77 -9.19
N GLU A 168 -12.44 -6.53 -9.91
CA GLU A 168 -13.44 -7.54 -10.21
C GLU A 168 -12.86 -8.70 -11.04
N ALA A 169 -12.03 -8.36 -12.01
CA ALA A 169 -11.36 -9.37 -12.84
C ALA A 169 -10.37 -10.19 -12.01
N LEU A 170 -9.49 -9.54 -11.21
CA LEU A 170 -8.56 -10.22 -10.32
C LEU A 170 -9.27 -11.13 -9.30
N ALA A 171 -10.35 -10.65 -8.69
CA ALA A 171 -11.16 -11.45 -7.76
C ALA A 171 -11.78 -12.67 -8.44
N SER A 172 -12.29 -12.52 -9.67
CA SER A 172 -12.86 -13.64 -10.46
C SER A 172 -11.80 -14.68 -10.86
N GLU A 173 -10.54 -14.28 -10.97
CA GLU A 173 -9.39 -15.14 -11.25
C GLU A 173 -8.84 -15.85 -9.99
N GLY A 174 -9.31 -15.50 -8.81
CA GLY A 174 -8.92 -16.11 -7.54
C GLY A 174 -7.97 -15.30 -6.67
N VAL A 175 -7.73 -14.03 -7.02
CA VAL A 175 -7.05 -13.11 -6.09
C VAL A 175 -7.98 -12.87 -4.90
N ALA A 176 -7.47 -13.13 -3.70
CA ALA A 176 -8.26 -13.08 -2.48
C ALA A 176 -8.28 -11.68 -1.82
N TYR A 177 -7.27 -10.86 -2.12
CA TYR A 177 -7.08 -9.57 -1.45
C TYR A 177 -6.44 -8.55 -2.39
N VAL A 178 -6.99 -7.35 -2.42
CA VAL A 178 -6.40 -6.18 -3.07
C VAL A 178 -6.21 -5.07 -2.05
N ALA A 179 -5.01 -4.49 -1.98
CA ALA A 179 -4.73 -3.29 -1.18
C ALA A 179 -4.59 -2.08 -2.10
N LEU A 180 -5.33 -1.02 -1.81
CA LEU A 180 -5.22 0.28 -2.48
C LEU A 180 -4.24 1.16 -1.72
N GLY A 181 -3.06 1.42 -2.29
CA GLY A 181 -2.02 2.24 -1.68
C GLY A 181 -2.25 3.74 -1.90
N ASN A 182 -2.26 4.52 -0.83
CA ASN A 182 -2.35 5.96 -0.87
C ASN A 182 -1.39 6.63 0.14
N PRO A 183 -0.13 6.81 -0.23
CA PRO A 183 0.87 7.41 0.65
C PRO A 183 0.70 8.92 0.87
N LEU A 184 -0.29 9.56 0.23
CA LEU A 184 -0.59 10.98 0.45
C LEU A 184 -1.46 11.22 1.68
N TYR A 185 -2.07 10.18 2.26
CA TYR A 185 -2.89 10.35 3.46
C TYR A 185 -2.12 10.78 4.71
N PRO A 186 -0.96 10.23 5.07
CA PRO A 186 -0.28 10.59 6.31
C PRO A 186 -0.06 12.09 6.52
N PRO A 187 0.41 12.89 5.53
CA PRO A 187 0.51 14.34 5.71
C PRO A 187 -0.84 15.07 5.81
N LEU A 188 -1.94 14.48 5.34
CA LEU A 188 -3.29 15.04 5.48
C LEU A 188 -3.96 14.66 6.81
N LEU A 189 -3.54 13.56 7.42
CA LEU A 189 -4.13 12.99 8.63
C LEU A 189 -3.36 13.35 9.90
N THR A 190 -2.07 13.69 9.81
CA THR A 190 -1.26 14.05 10.98
C THR A 190 -1.28 15.53 11.25
N VAL A 191 -1.31 15.92 12.53
CA VAL A 191 -1.31 17.33 12.95
C VAL A 191 -0.13 18.08 12.34
N ALA A 192 1.08 17.52 12.38
CA ALA A 192 2.29 18.15 11.84
C ALA A 192 2.25 18.29 10.30
N GLY A 193 1.70 17.30 9.60
CA GLY A 193 1.53 17.36 8.14
C GLY A 193 0.55 18.45 7.74
N ARG A 194 -0.59 18.52 8.43
CA ARG A 194 -1.63 19.55 8.22
C ARG A 194 -1.10 20.96 8.47
N GLU A 195 -0.39 21.19 9.57
CA GLU A 195 0.24 22.50 9.87
C GLU A 195 1.22 22.94 8.77
N ARG A 196 1.97 22.01 8.20
CA ARG A 196 2.91 22.29 7.09
C ARG A 196 2.19 22.72 5.81
N LEU A 197 1.03 22.14 5.53
CA LEU A 197 0.29 22.31 4.27
C LEU A 197 -0.75 23.43 4.32
N ALA A 198 -1.24 23.82 5.50
CA ALA A 198 -2.40 24.71 5.71
C ALA A 198 -2.31 26.07 5.03
N ALA A 199 -1.08 26.63 4.87
CA ALA A 199 -0.90 27.92 4.20
C ALA A 199 -0.93 27.84 2.66
N SER A 200 -0.93 26.64 2.10
CA SER A 200 -0.68 26.44 0.67
C SER A 200 -1.79 25.71 -0.07
N ILE A 201 -2.57 24.86 0.63
CA ILE A 201 -3.66 24.08 0.04
C ILE A 201 -4.86 24.04 0.98
N ASP A 202 -6.06 23.86 0.43
CA ASP A 202 -7.26 23.52 1.21
C ASP A 202 -7.22 22.02 1.57
N ILE A 203 -6.66 21.74 2.75
CA ILE A 203 -6.37 20.36 3.20
C ILE A 203 -7.66 19.53 3.30
N ASP A 204 -8.74 20.12 3.82
CA ASP A 204 -9.99 19.38 4.04
C ASP A 204 -10.69 19.07 2.73
N ALA A 205 -10.68 20.00 1.78
CA ALA A 205 -11.22 19.77 0.45
C ALA A 205 -10.41 18.72 -0.33
N VAL A 206 -9.09 18.73 -0.22
CA VAL A 206 -8.20 17.73 -0.83
C VAL A 206 -8.42 16.35 -0.23
N LEU A 207 -8.46 16.25 1.12
CA LEU A 207 -8.74 14.99 1.82
C LEU A 207 -10.08 14.41 1.40
N ALA A 208 -11.14 15.23 1.41
CA ALA A 208 -12.48 14.79 1.01
C ALA A 208 -12.53 14.32 -0.45
N ALA A 209 -11.85 15.00 -1.37
CA ALA A 209 -11.80 14.60 -2.78
C ALA A 209 -11.10 13.25 -2.97
N MET A 210 -9.99 13.00 -2.26
CA MET A 210 -9.26 11.74 -2.34
C MET A 210 -10.04 10.59 -1.71
N VAL A 211 -10.63 10.81 -0.52
CA VAL A 211 -11.45 9.80 0.18
C VAL A 211 -12.65 9.40 -0.68
N GLU A 212 -13.32 10.36 -1.31
CA GLU A 212 -14.44 10.09 -2.21
C GLU A 212 -14.01 9.24 -3.42
N ALA A 213 -12.88 9.57 -4.05
CA ALA A 213 -12.35 8.79 -5.16
C ALA A 213 -12.04 7.34 -4.74
N ASP A 214 -11.39 7.15 -3.59
CA ASP A 214 -10.99 5.82 -3.10
C ASP A 214 -12.23 4.98 -2.70
N ARG A 215 -13.23 5.58 -2.05
CA ARG A 215 -14.51 4.92 -1.75
C ARG A 215 -15.30 4.55 -3.00
N THR A 216 -15.20 5.34 -4.06
CA THR A 216 -15.92 5.10 -5.32
C THR A 216 -15.51 3.78 -5.97
N VAL A 217 -14.29 3.27 -5.73
CA VAL A 217 -13.87 1.94 -6.19
C VAL A 217 -14.79 0.84 -5.67
N ALA A 218 -15.19 0.91 -4.41
CA ALA A 218 -15.99 -0.12 -3.77
C ALA A 218 -17.50 -0.02 -4.10
N ARG A 219 -17.96 1.08 -4.69
CA ARG A 219 -19.38 1.25 -5.04
C ARG A 219 -19.80 0.29 -6.14
N GLY A 220 -20.66 -0.67 -5.79
CA GLY A 220 -21.15 -1.67 -6.73
C GLY A 220 -20.13 -2.72 -7.14
N LEU A 221 -19.04 -2.85 -6.38
CA LEU A 221 -17.98 -3.85 -6.60
C LEU A 221 -18.58 -5.27 -6.55
N GLN A 222 -18.35 -6.05 -7.61
CA GLN A 222 -18.86 -7.41 -7.74
C GLN A 222 -17.71 -8.40 -7.50
N VAL A 223 -17.60 -8.87 -6.27
CA VAL A 223 -16.53 -9.79 -5.83
C VAL A 223 -17.10 -10.89 -4.93
N PRO A 224 -16.41 -12.04 -4.78
CA PRO A 224 -16.79 -13.08 -3.81
C PRO A 224 -16.87 -12.51 -2.38
N GLU A 225 -17.69 -13.13 -1.53
CA GLU A 225 -17.87 -12.71 -0.13
C GLU A 225 -16.55 -12.78 0.67
N GLU A 226 -15.71 -13.73 0.33
CA GLU A 226 -14.40 -13.95 0.96
C GLU A 226 -13.34 -12.94 0.50
N PHE A 227 -13.59 -12.18 -0.56
CA PHE A 227 -12.63 -11.18 -1.05
C PHE A 227 -12.44 -10.04 -0.05
N ARG A 228 -11.22 -9.54 0.05
CA ARG A 228 -10.88 -8.42 0.93
C ARG A 228 -10.34 -7.25 0.12
N LEU A 229 -10.85 -6.06 0.45
CA LEU A 229 -10.36 -4.79 -0.06
C LEU A 229 -9.73 -4.01 1.11
N GLY A 230 -8.46 -3.65 0.98
CA GLY A 230 -7.74 -2.86 1.97
C GLY A 230 -7.41 -1.46 1.46
N LEU A 231 -7.19 -0.55 2.39
CA LEU A 231 -6.58 0.75 2.16
C LEU A 231 -5.22 0.80 2.86
N ASP A 232 -4.17 1.05 2.10
CA ASP A 232 -2.80 1.10 2.62
C ASP A 232 -2.30 2.55 2.61
N LEU A 233 -2.02 3.08 3.79
CA LEU A 233 -1.52 4.44 4.00
C LEU A 233 0.02 4.49 4.03
N THR A 234 0.69 3.34 3.93
CA THR A 234 2.15 3.25 4.06
C THR A 234 2.86 3.58 2.75
N ASP A 235 4.09 4.02 2.84
CA ASP A 235 5.05 4.07 1.74
C ASP A 235 6.44 3.74 2.30
N SER A 236 7.36 3.37 1.43
CA SER A 236 8.78 3.12 1.77
C SER A 236 9.56 4.40 2.10
N GLY A 237 8.88 5.48 2.41
CA GLY A 237 9.49 6.76 2.79
C GLY A 237 9.92 6.80 4.26
N PRO A 238 10.74 7.79 4.65
CA PRO A 238 11.12 7.96 6.04
C PRO A 238 9.90 8.31 6.90
N ILE A 239 9.69 7.55 7.98
CA ILE A 239 8.66 7.84 8.96
C ILE A 239 9.00 9.16 9.66
N PRO A 240 8.03 10.08 9.85
CA PRO A 240 8.25 11.24 10.71
C PRO A 240 8.64 10.77 12.11
N THR A 241 9.83 11.12 12.57
CA THR A 241 10.36 10.69 13.87
C THR A 241 9.80 11.49 15.06
N THR A 242 9.08 12.58 14.77
CA THR A 242 8.48 13.44 15.79
C THR A 242 7.15 14.00 15.28
N GLY A 243 6.20 14.23 16.19
CA GLY A 243 4.93 14.86 15.80
C GLY A 243 3.83 14.73 16.85
N ARG A 244 2.80 15.58 16.71
CA ARG A 244 1.61 15.57 17.57
C ARG A 244 0.54 14.68 16.93
N GLY A 245 0.61 13.40 17.04
CA GLY A 245 -0.45 12.44 16.66
C GLY A 245 -1.24 12.73 15.37
N TYR A 246 -2.37 12.08 15.25
CA TYR A 246 -3.33 12.27 14.16
C TYR A 246 -4.32 13.40 14.48
N ASP A 247 -4.77 14.13 13.46
CA ASP A 247 -5.94 15.00 13.54
C ASP A 247 -7.21 14.14 13.55
N HIS A 248 -7.99 14.24 14.61
CA HIS A 248 -9.14 13.34 14.79
C HIS A 248 -10.26 13.59 13.77
N ALA A 249 -10.52 14.85 13.40
CA ALA A 249 -11.55 15.17 12.42
C ALA A 249 -11.18 14.68 11.00
N ALA A 250 -9.91 14.83 10.65
CA ALA A 250 -9.38 14.31 9.40
C ALA A 250 -9.44 12.77 9.36
N LEU A 251 -9.10 12.11 10.46
CA LEU A 251 -9.18 10.66 10.57
C LEU A 251 -10.64 10.17 10.49
N ASP A 252 -11.58 10.87 11.14
CA ASP A 252 -13.00 10.56 11.06
C ASP A 252 -13.51 10.69 9.60
N THR A 253 -13.05 11.72 8.84
CA THR A 253 -13.34 11.84 7.41
C THR A 253 -12.90 10.62 6.62
N LEU A 254 -11.76 10.01 6.94
CA LEU A 254 -11.28 8.79 6.28
C LEU A 254 -12.06 7.55 6.72
N LEU A 255 -12.42 7.45 8.01
CA LEU A 255 -12.97 6.22 8.59
C LEU A 255 -14.50 6.14 8.54
N ASP A 256 -15.21 7.28 8.46
CA ASP A 256 -16.66 7.30 8.36
C ASP A 256 -17.13 6.61 7.08
N GLU A 257 -18.08 5.69 7.22
CA GLU A 257 -18.65 4.92 6.11
C GLU A 257 -17.58 4.25 5.20
N THR A 258 -16.41 3.91 5.78
CA THR A 258 -15.35 3.25 5.01
C THR A 258 -15.82 1.90 4.47
N PRO A 259 -15.64 1.64 3.15
CA PRO A 259 -15.99 0.36 2.56
C PRO A 259 -14.85 -0.67 2.64
N PHE A 260 -13.73 -0.30 3.23
CA PHE A 260 -12.56 -1.16 3.33
C PHE A 260 -12.68 -2.14 4.49
N HIS A 261 -12.15 -3.34 4.29
CA HIS A 261 -12.09 -4.40 5.31
C HIS A 261 -10.82 -4.28 6.16
N ARG A 262 -9.77 -3.64 5.61
CA ARG A 262 -8.46 -3.52 6.24
C ARG A 262 -7.91 -2.11 6.05
N LEU A 263 -7.20 -1.63 7.08
CA LEU A 263 -6.47 -0.36 7.04
C LEU A 263 -5.01 -0.63 7.45
N CYS A 264 -4.08 -0.36 6.54
CA CYS A 264 -2.65 -0.51 6.80
C CYS A 264 -2.05 0.86 7.10
N ALA A 265 -1.32 0.98 8.19
CA ALA A 265 -0.69 2.24 8.59
C ALA A 265 0.60 1.99 9.36
N ASP A 266 1.50 2.96 9.31
CA ASP A 266 2.70 2.98 10.14
C ASP A 266 2.35 2.96 11.62
N PHE A 267 3.08 2.13 12.37
CA PHE A 267 2.96 2.05 13.82
C PHE A 267 4.35 2.11 14.48
N PRO A 268 5.02 3.27 14.36
CA PRO A 268 6.41 3.44 14.80
C PRO A 268 6.58 3.46 16.31
N ALA A 269 7.84 3.46 16.76
CA ALA A 269 8.19 3.73 18.15
C ALA A 269 7.91 5.20 18.54
N ASP A 270 7.71 5.47 19.83
CA ASP A 270 7.64 6.84 20.33
C ASP A 270 8.96 7.60 20.02
N PRO A 271 8.88 8.92 19.76
CA PRO A 271 7.71 9.82 19.84
C PRO A 271 7.00 10.06 18.51
N ALA A 272 7.15 9.20 17.52
CA ALA A 272 6.49 9.36 16.24
C ALA A 272 4.97 9.18 16.35
N PRO A 273 4.17 9.84 15.49
CA PRO A 273 2.72 9.73 15.53
C PRO A 273 2.27 8.31 15.17
N ARG A 274 1.41 7.72 16.00
CA ARG A 274 0.79 6.40 15.77
C ARG A 274 -0.68 6.55 15.43
N LEU A 275 -1.17 5.64 14.61
CA LEU A 275 -2.60 5.53 14.33
C LEU A 275 -3.37 5.29 15.65
N PRO A 276 -4.37 6.13 16.00
CA PRO A 276 -5.17 5.95 17.22
C PRO A 276 -6.19 4.81 17.00
N VAL A 277 -5.75 3.59 17.22
CA VAL A 277 -6.52 2.36 16.94
C VAL A 277 -7.83 2.26 17.71
N GLU A 278 -7.94 2.94 18.85
CA GLU A 278 -9.15 3.04 19.66
C GLU A 278 -10.30 3.81 18.96
N ARG A 279 -10.00 4.58 17.92
CA ARG A 279 -11.01 5.29 17.11
C ARG A 279 -11.53 4.44 15.95
N ILE A 280 -10.91 3.32 15.67
CA ILE A 280 -11.27 2.46 14.54
C ILE A 280 -12.38 1.51 14.98
N LYS A 281 -13.46 1.44 14.20
CA LYS A 281 -14.62 0.58 14.47
C LYS A 281 -14.20 -0.90 14.54
N PRO A 282 -14.78 -1.71 15.44
CA PRO A 282 -14.64 -3.16 15.39
C PRO A 282 -15.03 -3.72 14.01
N GLY A 283 -14.34 -4.78 13.58
CA GLY A 283 -14.55 -5.40 12.27
C GLY A 283 -13.77 -4.76 11.11
N LEU A 284 -13.18 -3.56 11.28
CA LEU A 284 -12.15 -3.04 10.39
C LEU A 284 -10.79 -3.49 10.92
N VAL A 285 -10.15 -4.44 10.26
CA VAL A 285 -8.82 -4.94 10.65
C VAL A 285 -7.78 -3.85 10.48
N VAL A 286 -6.93 -3.64 11.48
CA VAL A 286 -5.78 -2.74 11.37
C VAL A 286 -4.51 -3.56 11.17
N SER A 287 -3.82 -3.32 10.06
CA SER A 287 -2.50 -3.88 9.78
C SER A 287 -1.44 -2.86 10.19
N LEU A 288 -0.74 -3.16 11.26
CA LEU A 288 0.20 -2.24 11.89
C LEU A 288 1.61 -2.45 11.36
N GLY A 289 2.14 -1.43 10.69
CA GLY A 289 3.51 -1.40 10.19
C GLY A 289 4.51 -1.17 11.33
N VAL A 290 4.82 -2.23 12.07
CA VAL A 290 5.63 -2.16 13.29
C VAL A 290 7.12 -2.32 13.05
N VAL A 291 7.53 -2.96 11.96
CA VAL A 291 8.94 -3.16 11.61
C VAL A 291 9.35 -2.09 10.58
N ASP A 292 10.33 -1.28 10.94
CA ASP A 292 10.78 -0.15 10.13
C ASP A 292 11.70 -0.61 8.99
N VAL A 293 11.31 -0.31 7.74
CA VAL A 293 12.10 -0.58 6.53
C VAL A 293 12.98 0.60 6.11
N SER A 294 12.92 1.73 6.75
CA SER A 294 13.77 2.90 6.44
C SER A 294 15.22 2.70 6.87
N THR A 295 15.48 1.72 7.73
CA THR A 295 16.81 1.34 8.24
C THR A 295 17.00 -0.18 8.18
N ALA A 296 18.23 -0.63 8.00
CA ALA A 296 18.61 -2.03 8.08
C ALA A 296 18.70 -2.57 9.52
N GLU A 297 18.73 -1.68 10.54
CA GLU A 297 18.74 -2.08 11.94
C GLU A 297 17.45 -2.84 12.30
N LEU A 298 17.62 -3.95 13.02
CA LEU A 298 16.48 -4.75 13.51
C LEU A 298 16.07 -4.24 14.90
N GLU A 299 14.78 -4.02 15.06
CA GLU A 299 14.17 -3.82 16.37
C GLU A 299 14.26 -5.12 17.19
N THR A 300 14.25 -5.01 18.51
CA THR A 300 14.17 -6.20 19.37
C THR A 300 12.72 -6.69 19.46
N VAL A 301 12.54 -8.00 19.63
CA VAL A 301 11.20 -8.60 19.81
C VAL A 301 10.52 -7.98 21.02
N GLU A 302 11.24 -7.78 22.12
CA GLU A 302 10.72 -7.19 23.36
C GLU A 302 10.16 -5.78 23.13
N ALA A 303 10.86 -4.92 22.38
CA ALA A 303 10.42 -3.56 22.07
C ALA A 303 9.16 -3.56 21.18
N LEU A 304 9.05 -4.54 20.28
CA LEU A 304 7.85 -4.69 19.44
C LEU A 304 6.66 -5.19 20.25
N LEU A 305 6.85 -6.16 21.15
CA LEU A 305 5.80 -6.67 22.03
C LEU A 305 5.31 -5.56 22.99
N GLU A 306 6.22 -4.84 23.66
CA GLU A 306 5.87 -3.71 24.53
C GLU A 306 4.98 -2.66 23.81
N ARG A 307 5.23 -2.45 22.52
CA ARG A 307 4.44 -1.54 21.69
C ARG A 307 3.07 -2.11 21.29
N LEU A 308 2.97 -3.42 21.08
CA LEU A 308 1.77 -4.10 20.57
C LEU A 308 0.83 -4.59 21.68
N ASP A 309 1.34 -5.00 22.85
CA ASP A 309 0.51 -5.53 23.94
C ASP A 309 -0.70 -4.64 24.26
N PRO A 310 -0.58 -3.30 24.41
CA PRO A 310 -1.72 -2.44 24.69
C PRO A 310 -2.77 -2.42 23.56
N ILE A 311 -2.39 -2.78 22.33
CA ILE A 311 -3.30 -2.84 21.19
C ILE A 311 -4.11 -4.13 21.25
N PHE A 312 -3.44 -5.27 21.44
CA PHE A 312 -4.09 -6.58 21.56
C PHE A 312 -5.04 -6.66 22.76
N GLU A 313 -4.71 -6.02 23.87
CA GLU A 313 -5.60 -5.91 25.03
C GLU A 313 -6.91 -5.18 24.72
N ARG A 314 -6.91 -4.23 23.74
CA ARG A 314 -8.06 -3.38 23.41
C ARG A 314 -8.89 -3.89 22.26
N ARG A 315 -8.27 -4.51 21.24
CA ARG A 315 -8.94 -4.85 19.98
C ARG A 315 -9.20 -6.33 19.78
N GLY A 316 -8.53 -7.19 20.47
CA GLY A 316 -8.58 -8.62 20.17
C GLY A 316 -7.78 -9.00 18.91
N GLU A 317 -7.51 -10.28 18.79
CA GLU A 317 -6.57 -10.84 17.81
C GLU A 317 -7.10 -10.82 16.36
N ASP A 318 -8.42 -10.92 16.19
CA ASP A 318 -9.04 -11.00 14.85
C ASP A 318 -9.10 -9.63 14.14
N ASP A 319 -9.00 -8.52 14.88
CA ASP A 319 -9.06 -7.15 14.34
C ASP A 319 -7.68 -6.51 14.17
N VAL A 320 -6.61 -7.28 14.34
CA VAL A 320 -5.23 -6.80 14.23
C VAL A 320 -4.42 -7.68 13.28
N ALA A 321 -3.56 -7.07 12.50
CA ALA A 321 -2.47 -7.71 11.78
C ALA A 321 -1.19 -6.91 11.99
N ILE A 322 -0.04 -7.51 11.74
CA ILE A 322 1.24 -6.83 11.80
C ILE A 322 2.00 -6.94 10.48
N ALA A 323 2.79 -5.93 10.18
CA ALA A 323 3.51 -5.82 8.92
C ALA A 323 4.83 -5.04 9.09
N THR A 324 5.59 -4.95 8.02
CA THR A 324 6.53 -3.86 7.83
C THR A 324 5.79 -2.55 7.54
N ASN A 325 6.42 -1.41 7.82
CA ASN A 325 5.82 -0.09 7.59
C ASN A 325 5.85 0.38 6.12
N GLY A 326 6.07 -0.52 5.19
CA GLY A 326 6.10 -0.26 3.75
C GLY A 326 6.86 -1.34 3.01
N GLY A 327 7.06 -1.10 1.71
CA GLY A 327 7.85 -1.96 0.84
C GLY A 327 9.35 -1.66 0.92
N PHE A 328 10.16 -2.59 0.44
CA PHE A 328 11.62 -2.50 0.47
C PHE A 328 12.24 -1.81 -0.75
N ALA A 329 11.49 -1.65 -1.83
CA ALA A 329 11.98 -1.10 -3.09
C ALA A 329 10.84 -0.52 -3.94
N ALA A 330 10.26 0.60 -3.51
CA ALA A 330 9.18 1.29 -4.24
C ALA A 330 9.58 1.73 -5.66
N SER A 331 10.88 1.80 -5.95
CA SER A 331 11.46 1.96 -7.29
C SER A 331 12.50 0.87 -7.51
N ALA A 332 12.55 0.34 -8.73
CA ALA A 332 13.44 -0.77 -9.08
C ALA A 332 14.93 -0.46 -8.89
N ASP A 333 15.31 0.80 -9.14
CA ASP A 333 16.67 1.31 -9.06
C ASP A 333 17.14 1.74 -7.67
N SER A 334 16.26 1.68 -6.68
CA SER A 334 16.50 2.26 -5.36
C SER A 334 15.96 1.37 -4.24
N PRO A 335 16.52 0.19 -4.03
CA PRO A 335 16.19 -0.62 -2.87
C PRO A 335 16.67 0.08 -1.59
N LEU A 336 15.88 -0.02 -0.52
CA LEU A 336 16.23 0.56 0.79
C LEU A 336 17.31 -0.25 1.51
N MET A 337 17.42 -1.53 1.18
CA MET A 337 18.33 -2.48 1.81
C MET A 337 18.65 -3.67 0.89
N SER A 338 19.48 -4.58 1.35
CA SER A 338 19.77 -5.84 0.65
C SER A 338 18.64 -6.86 0.82
N GLU A 339 18.64 -7.91 0.00
CA GLU A 339 17.71 -9.05 0.13
C GLU A 339 17.88 -9.80 1.48
N GLU A 340 19.08 -9.83 2.04
CA GLU A 340 19.33 -10.46 3.33
C GLU A 340 18.70 -9.67 4.48
N GLU A 341 18.86 -8.35 4.48
CA GLU A 341 18.26 -7.45 5.46
C GLU A 341 16.73 -7.47 5.34
N GLN A 342 16.17 -7.42 4.13
CA GLN A 342 14.74 -7.61 3.88
C GLN A 342 14.24 -8.92 4.49
N ARG A 343 14.96 -10.03 4.26
CA ARG A 343 14.56 -11.33 4.82
C ARG A 343 14.61 -11.32 6.35
N ALA A 344 15.58 -10.64 6.94
CA ALA A 344 15.69 -10.49 8.39
C ALA A 344 14.50 -9.68 8.96
N LYS A 345 14.12 -8.57 8.31
CA LYS A 345 12.93 -7.76 8.68
C LYS A 345 11.63 -8.58 8.61
N LEU A 346 11.39 -9.29 7.51
CA LEU A 346 10.20 -10.13 7.36
C LEU A 346 10.17 -11.29 8.37
N ARG A 347 11.32 -11.87 8.70
CA ARG A 347 11.42 -12.88 9.75
C ARG A 347 11.12 -12.30 11.13
N LEU A 348 11.49 -11.05 11.38
CA LEU A 348 11.16 -10.38 12.63
C LEU A 348 9.64 -10.22 12.77
N VAL A 349 8.94 -9.81 11.70
CA VAL A 349 7.46 -9.76 11.70
C VAL A 349 6.88 -11.14 12.02
N GLU A 350 7.35 -12.19 11.36
CA GLU A 350 6.88 -13.57 11.60
C GLU A 350 7.16 -14.03 13.04
N THR A 351 8.31 -13.68 13.60
CA THR A 351 8.65 -14.03 14.99
C THR A 351 7.71 -13.36 15.99
N VAL A 352 7.40 -12.09 15.79
CA VAL A 352 6.45 -11.36 16.64
C VAL A 352 5.03 -11.89 16.46
N ALA A 353 4.62 -12.21 15.23
CA ALA A 353 3.32 -12.80 14.96
C ALA A 353 3.10 -14.12 15.72
N ARG A 354 4.12 -15.00 15.76
CA ARG A 354 4.04 -16.25 16.50
C ARG A 354 3.84 -16.06 18.00
N TYR A 355 4.22 -14.94 18.54
CA TYR A 355 4.02 -14.64 19.95
C TYR A 355 2.53 -14.47 20.27
N TYR A 356 1.77 -13.82 19.38
CA TYR A 356 0.33 -13.57 19.58
C TYR A 356 -0.54 -14.73 19.08
N TRP A 357 -0.23 -15.29 17.91
CA TRP A 357 -1.09 -16.29 17.24
C TRP A 357 -0.51 -17.71 17.26
N GLY A 358 0.67 -17.93 17.84
CA GLY A 358 1.30 -19.25 17.91
C GLY A 358 1.60 -19.83 16.53
N ASN A 359 1.06 -21.01 16.25
CA ASN A 359 1.18 -21.69 14.96
C ASN A 359 -0.05 -21.49 14.04
N GLU A 360 -0.99 -20.64 14.42
CA GLU A 360 -2.20 -20.34 13.65
C GLU A 360 -2.02 -19.18 12.69
N ILE A 361 -0.78 -18.83 12.33
CA ILE A 361 -0.41 -17.79 11.38
C ILE A 361 -0.39 -18.31 9.93
#